data_f8283c728ff90c244c4f287a10a70d15
#
_entry.id   f8283c728ff90c244c4f287a10a70d15
#
_cell.length_a   1.000
_cell.length_b   1.000
_cell.length_c   1.000
_cell.angle_alpha   90.00
_cell.angle_beta   90.00
_cell.angle_gamma   90.00
#
_symmetry.space_group_name_H-M   'P 1'
#
loop_
_entity.id
_entity.type
_entity.pdbx_description
1 polymer ?
#
loop_
_entity_poly.entity_id
_entity_poly.type
_entity_poly.pdbx_seq_one_letter_code
_entity_poly.pdbx_strand_id
1 'polypeptide(L)'
;MREKLVQNKSLDDFLKEANELVPRLSFEETINLITNNDTVIIDVREESEVINYGLIKEAIHIPRGLIEFKLSPNSPNNPVEIKENTNILVYCAGGYRSALVGKTLIELGFSNVFNIGGFDEWINSGGEIQPYL
;
A
#
# COMPACT_ATOMS: atom_id res chain seq x y z
N MET A 1 10.56 42.12 -10.19
CA MET A 1 9.64 41.13 -9.68
C MET A 1 9.99 39.75 -10.18
N ARG A 2 9.93 38.82 -9.32
CA ARG A 2 10.38 37.50 -9.72
C ARG A 2 9.26 36.63 -10.24
N GLU A 3 9.61 35.81 -11.17
CA GLU A 3 8.69 34.83 -11.71
C GLU A 3 8.37 33.76 -10.70
N LYS A 4 7.25 33.15 -10.87
CA LYS A 4 6.91 31.95 -10.13
C LYS A 4 7.79 30.81 -10.64
N LEU A 5 8.66 30.31 -9.78
CA LEU A 5 9.64 29.28 -10.16
C LEU A 5 9.15 27.87 -9.90
N VAL A 6 8.15 27.71 -9.03
CA VAL A 6 7.63 26.40 -8.66
C VAL A 6 6.13 26.39 -8.91
N GLN A 7 5.66 25.41 -9.64
CA GLN A 7 4.25 25.21 -9.84
C GLN A 7 3.71 24.28 -8.76
N ASN A 8 2.52 24.60 -8.27
CA ASN A 8 1.86 23.75 -7.33
C ASN A 8 1.40 22.47 -8.04
N LYS A 9 1.49 21.36 -7.34
CA LYS A 9 0.97 20.08 -7.81
C LYS A 9 -0.33 19.81 -7.09
N SER A 10 -1.29 19.26 -7.80
CA SER A 10 -2.57 18.87 -7.23
C SER A 10 -2.49 17.44 -6.71
N LEU A 11 -3.51 17.01 -5.98
CA LEU A 11 -3.64 15.60 -5.60
C LEU A 11 -3.67 14.73 -6.85
N ASP A 12 -4.35 15.16 -7.90
CA ASP A 12 -4.42 14.40 -9.15
C ASP A 12 -3.04 14.21 -9.77
N ASP A 13 -2.17 15.20 -9.67
CA ASP A 13 -0.80 15.08 -10.17
C ASP A 13 -0.03 14.00 -9.41
N PHE A 14 -0.16 13.99 -8.07
CA PHE A 14 0.50 12.98 -7.24
C PHE A 14 -0.03 11.58 -7.54
N LEU A 15 -1.35 11.46 -7.70
CA LEU A 15 -1.97 10.16 -7.99
C LEU A 15 -1.56 9.66 -9.37
N LYS A 16 -1.50 10.55 -10.35
CA LYS A 16 -1.06 10.16 -11.69
C LYS A 16 0.37 9.63 -11.67
N GLU A 17 1.28 10.32 -10.99
CA GLU A 17 2.66 9.87 -10.86
C GLU A 17 2.73 8.52 -10.17
N ALA A 18 1.97 8.35 -9.09
CA ALA A 18 1.96 7.09 -8.35
C ALA A 18 1.44 5.95 -9.22
N ASN A 19 0.33 6.17 -9.92
CA ASN A 19 -0.27 5.13 -10.75
C ASN A 19 0.60 4.75 -11.95
N GLU A 20 1.46 5.64 -12.41
CA GLU A 20 2.42 5.33 -13.47
C GLU A 20 3.54 4.41 -12.97
N LEU A 21 3.88 4.50 -11.69
CA LEU A 21 4.98 3.73 -11.10
C LEU A 21 4.52 2.43 -10.46
N VAL A 22 3.33 2.42 -9.88
CA VAL A 22 2.84 1.31 -9.05
C VAL A 22 1.77 0.54 -9.81
N PRO A 23 2.05 -0.70 -10.23
CA PRO A 23 1.04 -1.51 -10.92
C PRO A 23 -0.17 -1.75 -10.03
N ARG A 24 -1.36 -1.68 -10.64
CA ARG A 24 -2.62 -1.95 -9.98
C ARG A 24 -3.05 -3.37 -10.33
N LEU A 25 -3.23 -4.21 -9.32
CA LEU A 25 -3.64 -5.59 -9.53
C LEU A 25 -5.15 -5.75 -9.37
N SER A 26 -5.72 -6.64 -10.17
CA SER A 26 -7.10 -7.08 -9.98
C SER A 26 -7.18 -8.02 -8.77
N PHE A 27 -8.40 -8.33 -8.34
CA PHE A 27 -8.60 -9.31 -7.27
C PHE A 27 -7.99 -10.66 -7.64
N GLU A 28 -8.23 -11.13 -8.86
CA GLU A 28 -7.72 -12.42 -9.31
C GLU A 28 -6.21 -12.46 -9.35
N GLU A 29 -5.59 -11.40 -9.87
CA GLU A 29 -4.13 -11.27 -9.88
C GLU A 29 -3.56 -11.27 -8.48
N THR A 30 -4.25 -10.58 -7.56
CA THR A 30 -3.84 -10.51 -6.16
C THR A 30 -3.88 -11.89 -5.50
N ILE A 31 -4.98 -12.61 -5.68
CA ILE A 31 -5.13 -13.96 -5.12
C ILE A 31 -4.06 -14.90 -5.67
N ASN A 32 -3.79 -14.80 -6.96
CA ASN A 32 -2.74 -15.63 -7.57
C ASN A 32 -1.37 -15.35 -6.96
N LEU A 33 -1.07 -14.08 -6.74
CA LEU A 33 0.22 -13.70 -6.14
C LEU A 33 0.32 -14.22 -4.71
N ILE A 34 -0.71 -14.02 -3.90
CA ILE A 34 -0.73 -14.47 -2.51
C ILE A 34 -0.57 -15.99 -2.43
N THR A 35 -1.22 -16.72 -3.33
CA THR A 35 -1.20 -18.20 -3.31
C THR A 35 0.15 -18.77 -3.71
N ASN A 36 0.81 -18.16 -4.68
CA ASN A 36 1.97 -18.78 -5.34
C ASN A 36 3.32 -18.13 -5.03
N ASN A 37 3.34 -17.00 -4.35
CA ASN A 37 4.56 -16.23 -4.16
C ASN A 37 4.69 -15.73 -2.72
N ASP A 38 5.91 -15.34 -2.35
CA ASP A 38 6.15 -14.70 -1.07
C ASP A 38 5.56 -13.29 -1.12
N THR A 39 4.58 -13.01 -0.28
CA THR A 39 3.87 -11.74 -0.26
C THR A 39 3.71 -11.18 1.14
N VAL A 40 3.67 -9.87 1.22
CA VAL A 40 3.30 -9.13 2.43
C VAL A 40 2.17 -8.19 2.04
N ILE A 41 1.08 -8.20 2.81
CA ILE A 41 -0.06 -7.32 2.58
C ILE A 41 -0.05 -6.24 3.66
N ILE A 42 -0.07 -4.98 3.23
CA ILE A 42 -0.01 -3.86 4.16
C ILE A 42 -1.26 -3.00 4.03
N ASP A 43 -1.97 -2.84 5.14
CA ASP A 43 -3.09 -1.94 5.27
C ASP A 43 -2.55 -0.58 5.70
N VAL A 44 -2.75 0.44 4.86
CA VAL A 44 -2.21 1.77 5.12
C VAL A 44 -3.26 2.77 5.62
N ARG A 45 -4.45 2.25 5.99
CA ARG A 45 -5.52 3.08 6.52
C ARG A 45 -5.20 3.57 7.94
N GLU A 46 -6.02 4.48 8.44
CA GLU A 46 -5.91 4.95 9.82
C GLU A 46 -6.38 3.87 10.79
N GLU A 47 -5.87 3.93 12.02
CA GLU A 47 -6.18 2.93 13.03
C GLU A 47 -7.70 2.79 13.29
N SER A 48 -8.41 3.91 13.28
CA SER A 48 -9.87 3.88 13.50
C SER A 48 -10.58 3.06 12.43
N GLU A 49 -10.09 3.08 11.20
CA GLU A 49 -10.70 2.30 10.14
C GLU A 49 -10.49 0.80 10.35
N VAL A 50 -9.27 0.41 10.72
CA VAL A 50 -8.99 -1.02 10.95
C VAL A 50 -9.70 -1.55 12.20
N ILE A 51 -9.80 -0.74 13.24
CA ILE A 51 -10.52 -1.13 14.45
C ILE A 51 -12.00 -1.39 14.14
N ASN A 52 -12.60 -0.50 13.35
CA ASN A 52 -14.04 -0.57 13.08
C ASN A 52 -14.42 -1.60 12.03
N TYR A 53 -13.56 -1.83 11.04
CA TYR A 53 -13.94 -2.64 9.88
C TYR A 53 -13.08 -3.89 9.66
N GLY A 54 -12.01 -4.05 10.42
CA GLY A 54 -11.10 -5.19 10.25
C GLY A 54 -10.08 -4.97 9.15
N LEU A 55 -9.35 -6.04 8.82
CA LEU A 55 -8.25 -6.05 7.86
C LEU A 55 -8.48 -7.15 6.83
N ILE A 56 -7.82 -7.05 5.69
CA ILE A 56 -7.65 -8.21 4.83
C ILE A 56 -6.90 -9.28 5.63
N LYS A 57 -7.34 -10.53 5.48
CA LYS A 57 -6.72 -11.65 6.21
C LYS A 57 -5.21 -11.65 6.03
N GLU A 58 -4.50 -11.75 7.15
CA GLU A 58 -3.04 -11.76 7.25
C GLU A 58 -2.35 -10.44 6.90
N ALA A 59 -3.11 -9.37 6.71
CA ALA A 59 -2.51 -8.06 6.47
C ALA A 59 -1.87 -7.52 7.74
N ILE A 60 -0.83 -6.72 7.54
CA ILE A 60 -0.16 -6.00 8.60
C ILE A 60 -0.60 -4.55 8.50
N HIS A 61 -0.93 -3.95 9.65
CA HIS A 61 -1.36 -2.56 9.66
C HIS A 61 -0.16 -1.63 9.87
N ILE A 62 0.11 -0.81 8.88
CA ILE A 62 1.09 0.28 8.98
C ILE A 62 0.42 1.51 8.38
N PRO A 63 -0.07 2.44 9.23
CA PRO A 63 -0.72 3.65 8.72
C PRO A 63 0.22 4.44 7.81
N ARG A 64 -0.35 5.09 6.82
CA ARG A 64 0.43 5.83 5.81
C ARG A 64 1.50 6.73 6.43
N GLY A 65 1.20 7.40 7.53
CA GLY A 65 2.13 8.31 8.18
C GLY A 65 3.36 7.65 8.79
N LEU A 66 3.37 6.33 8.93
CA LEU A 66 4.46 5.59 9.55
C LEU A 66 5.25 4.72 8.57
N ILE A 67 4.92 4.77 7.29
CA ILE A 67 5.54 3.87 6.30
C ILE A 67 7.06 4.02 6.26
N GLU A 68 7.55 5.24 6.09
CA GLU A 68 9.00 5.46 6.00
C GLU A 68 9.69 5.10 7.30
N PHE A 69 9.05 5.38 8.43
CA PHE A 69 9.63 5.11 9.75
C PHE A 69 9.77 3.62 10.03
N LYS A 70 8.87 2.82 9.51
CA LYS A 70 8.87 1.37 9.78
C LYS A 70 9.51 0.55 8.68
N LEU A 71 9.44 1.00 7.44
CA LEU A 71 9.87 0.20 6.30
C LEU A 71 11.12 0.70 5.59
N SER A 72 11.69 1.84 5.99
CA SER A 72 12.95 2.24 5.37
C SER A 72 14.01 1.16 5.65
N PRO A 73 14.96 0.96 4.72
CA PRO A 73 15.98 -0.06 4.91
C PRO A 73 16.70 0.10 6.25
N ASN A 74 16.89 -1.02 6.94
CA ASN A 74 17.54 -1.08 8.25
C ASN A 74 16.77 -0.41 9.38
N SER A 75 15.47 -0.17 9.20
CA SER A 75 14.65 0.36 10.29
C SER A 75 14.56 -0.66 11.43
N PRO A 76 14.85 -0.26 12.68
CA PRO A 76 14.74 -1.17 13.83
C PRO A 76 13.27 -1.49 14.19
N ASN A 77 12.33 -0.74 13.64
CA ASN A 77 10.92 -0.88 13.95
C ASN A 77 10.13 -1.62 12.87
N ASN A 78 10.82 -2.25 11.94
CA ASN A 78 10.16 -2.97 10.85
C ASN A 78 9.42 -4.19 11.41
N PRO A 79 8.09 -4.26 11.23
CA PRO A 79 7.31 -5.37 11.79
C PRO A 79 7.29 -6.62 10.92
N VAL A 80 7.93 -6.58 9.74
CA VAL A 80 7.82 -7.66 8.78
C VAL A 80 9.12 -7.83 8.01
N GLU A 81 9.46 -9.08 7.70
CA GLU A 81 10.63 -9.36 6.88
C GLU A 81 10.29 -9.19 5.40
N ILE A 82 11.04 -8.33 4.71
CA ILE A 82 10.89 -8.11 3.28
C ILE A 82 12.20 -8.49 2.62
N LYS A 83 12.14 -9.52 1.80
CA LYS A 83 13.29 -10.00 1.04
C LYS A 83 13.27 -9.39 -0.36
N GLU A 84 14.34 -9.60 -1.11
CA GLU A 84 14.46 -9.03 -2.45
C GLU A 84 13.31 -9.43 -3.36
N ASN A 85 12.84 -10.67 -3.27
CA ASN A 85 11.76 -11.16 -4.11
C ASN A 85 10.37 -11.15 -3.44
N THR A 86 10.25 -10.56 -2.26
CA THR A 86 8.95 -10.44 -1.60
C THR A 86 8.09 -9.44 -2.35
N ASN A 87 6.86 -9.84 -2.66
CA ASN A 87 5.89 -8.93 -3.27
C ASN A 87 5.16 -8.16 -2.18
N ILE A 88 5.18 -6.84 -2.28
CA ILE A 88 4.54 -5.97 -1.29
C ILE A 88 3.23 -5.48 -1.88
N LEU A 89 2.12 -5.87 -1.25
CA LEU A 89 0.78 -5.51 -1.69
C LEU A 89 0.22 -4.48 -0.72
N VAL A 90 -0.14 -3.30 -1.22
CA VAL A 90 -0.67 -2.24 -0.37
C VAL A 90 -2.12 -1.96 -0.72
N TYR A 91 -2.94 -1.62 0.28
CA TYR A 91 -4.33 -1.25 0.07
C TYR A 91 -4.78 -0.22 1.10
N CYS A 92 -5.86 0.47 0.78
CA CYS A 92 -6.51 1.39 1.72
C CYS A 92 -8.03 1.25 1.59
N ALA A 93 -8.79 2.31 1.80
CA ALA A 93 -10.25 2.23 1.64
C ALA A 93 -10.66 2.23 0.16
N GLY A 94 -10.06 3.10 -0.65
CA GLY A 94 -10.42 3.24 -2.05
C GLY A 94 -9.26 3.10 -3.05
N GLY A 95 -8.05 2.85 -2.57
CA GLY A 95 -6.90 2.66 -3.45
C GLY A 95 -6.06 3.92 -3.70
N TYR A 96 -6.44 5.06 -3.14
CA TYR A 96 -5.72 6.31 -3.38
C TYR A 96 -4.53 6.50 -2.45
N ARG A 97 -4.73 6.34 -1.15
CA ARG A 97 -3.62 6.40 -0.19
C ARG A 97 -2.61 5.30 -0.47
N SER A 98 -3.08 4.12 -0.86
CA SER A 98 -2.19 3.00 -1.17
C SER A 98 -1.38 3.25 -2.45
N ALA A 99 -1.93 3.95 -3.44
CA ALA A 99 -1.16 4.37 -4.61
C ALA A 99 0.03 5.23 -4.19
N LEU A 100 -0.23 6.21 -3.33
CA LEU A 100 0.83 7.11 -2.85
C LEU A 100 1.86 6.39 -2.00
N VAL A 101 1.43 5.46 -1.15
CA VAL A 101 2.33 4.62 -0.37
C VAL A 101 3.19 3.75 -1.27
N GLY A 102 2.59 3.17 -2.32
CA GLY A 102 3.33 2.36 -3.27
C GLY A 102 4.47 3.13 -3.90
N LYS A 103 4.22 4.38 -4.29
CA LYS A 103 5.27 5.24 -4.84
C LYS A 103 6.38 5.47 -3.80
N THR A 104 6.01 5.75 -2.56
CA THR A 104 6.98 5.93 -1.47
C THR A 104 7.85 4.69 -1.30
N LEU A 105 7.26 3.49 -1.34
CA LEU A 105 8.00 2.25 -1.20
C LEU A 105 8.97 2.04 -2.35
N ILE A 106 8.58 2.37 -3.57
CA ILE A 106 9.47 2.30 -4.71
C ILE A 106 10.64 3.27 -4.53
N GLU A 107 10.36 4.47 -4.05
CA GLU A 107 11.41 5.46 -3.77
C GLU A 107 12.36 5.02 -2.65
N LEU A 108 11.87 4.21 -1.71
CA LEU A 108 12.70 3.60 -0.68
C LEU A 108 13.58 2.47 -1.23
N GLY A 109 13.34 2.01 -2.45
CA GLY A 109 14.17 1.01 -3.10
C GLY A 109 13.52 -0.35 -3.30
N PHE A 110 12.27 -0.53 -2.89
CA PHE A 110 11.56 -1.78 -3.11
C PHE A 110 11.11 -1.86 -4.57
N SER A 111 11.25 -3.03 -5.19
CA SER A 111 10.93 -3.18 -6.61
C SER A 111 9.63 -3.92 -6.89
N ASN A 112 9.17 -4.77 -5.99
CA ASN A 112 7.97 -5.57 -6.21
C ASN A 112 6.81 -5.02 -5.39
N VAL A 113 6.33 -3.84 -5.77
CA VAL A 113 5.28 -3.12 -5.04
C VAL A 113 4.04 -3.01 -5.93
N PHE A 114 2.89 -3.38 -5.37
CA PHE A 114 1.63 -3.39 -6.11
C PHE A 114 0.53 -2.77 -5.27
N ASN A 115 -0.37 -2.04 -5.92
CA ASN A 115 -1.56 -1.50 -5.28
C ASN A 115 -2.73 -2.45 -5.56
N ILE A 116 -3.30 -3.03 -4.51
CA ILE A 116 -4.42 -3.95 -4.68
C ILE A 116 -5.78 -3.31 -4.43
N GLY A 117 -5.80 -2.00 -4.20
CA GLY A 117 -7.01 -1.21 -4.26
C GLY A 117 -7.65 -0.92 -2.93
N GLY A 118 -8.97 -1.13 -2.85
CA GLY A 118 -9.75 -0.74 -1.70
C GLY A 118 -10.31 -1.93 -0.93
N PHE A 119 -10.53 -1.69 0.36
CA PHE A 119 -11.05 -2.71 1.27
C PHE A 119 -12.44 -3.21 0.83
N ASP A 120 -13.31 -2.28 0.40
CA ASP A 120 -14.65 -2.67 -0.05
C ASP A 120 -14.61 -3.48 -1.34
N GLU A 121 -13.72 -3.12 -2.25
CA GLU A 121 -13.51 -3.92 -3.47
C GLU A 121 -13.10 -5.36 -3.13
N TRP A 122 -12.21 -5.50 -2.16
CA TRP A 122 -11.75 -6.80 -1.71
C TRP A 122 -12.91 -7.63 -1.17
N ILE A 123 -13.73 -7.05 -0.28
CA ILE A 123 -14.88 -7.75 0.30
C ILE A 123 -15.89 -8.12 -0.79
N ASN A 124 -16.21 -7.18 -1.67
CA ASN A 124 -17.21 -7.40 -2.73
C ASN A 124 -16.76 -8.44 -3.74
N SER A 125 -15.45 -8.67 -3.84
CA SER A 125 -14.89 -9.70 -4.72
C SER A 125 -14.79 -11.06 -4.05
N GLY A 126 -15.17 -11.16 -2.77
CA GLY A 126 -15.14 -12.42 -2.04
C GLY A 126 -13.88 -12.65 -1.22
N GLY A 127 -13.08 -11.63 -1.02
CA GLY A 127 -11.85 -11.75 -0.24
C GLY A 127 -12.10 -11.91 1.25
N GLU A 128 -11.22 -12.62 1.91
CA GLU A 128 -11.33 -12.89 3.34
C GLU A 128 -10.78 -11.73 4.17
N ILE A 129 -11.42 -11.49 5.31
CA ILE A 129 -11.00 -10.45 6.25
C ILE A 129 -10.88 -11.06 7.65
N GLN A 130 -10.23 -10.32 8.52
CA GLN A 130 -10.08 -10.69 9.93
C GLN A 130 -10.27 -9.45 10.80
N PRO A 131 -10.69 -9.63 12.06
CA PRO A 131 -10.81 -8.48 12.96
C PRO A 131 -9.42 -7.97 13.34
N TYR A 132 -9.38 -6.68 13.68
CA TYR A 132 -8.19 -6.06 14.23
C TYR A 132 -8.16 -6.30 15.74
N LEU A 133 -7.07 -6.79 16.26
CA LEU A 133 -6.94 -7.08 17.68
C LEU A 133 -6.20 -5.99 18.41
#